data_cdc4935b899dd9eb92b8ee694e8b834e
#
_entry.id   cdc4935b899dd9eb92b8ee694e8b834e
#
_cell.length_a   1.000
_cell.length_b   1.000
_cell.length_c   1.000
_cell.angle_alpha   90.00
_cell.angle_beta   90.00
_cell.angle_gamma   90.00
#
_symmetry.space_group_name_H-M   'P 1'
#
loop_
_entity.id
_entity.type
_entity.pdbx_description
1 polymer ?
#
loop_
_entity_poly.entity_id
_entity_poly.type
_entity_poly.pdbx_seq_one_letter_code
_entity_poly.pdbx_strand_id
1 'polypeptide(L)'
;MLTWDQENATTAPMPNNMDAATPHQVPTSASQAAPSASATGATATTTSAYSMSAPSTGRVKASDKRIINGKTDVNQLVPFKYKWAWEKYLASCANHWMPQEVNMTRDIALWKDPNGLTDDERRLVKRNLGFFVTADSLAANNIVLGSYRHITAPECRQFLLRQAFEEAIHTHAYQYIVESLGLDESEIFNAYNEVESIRAKDQFLIPYIEILCDPTFKTGTIETDQALLKSLIVFACLMEGMFFYVGFTQILALGRQNKMTGAAEQYQYILRDESMHCNFGIDVINQIKLENPALWTAEFKDEIRALFLEAVELEYRYAEDTMPRGVLGLNASMFKGYLRYIANRRAQQIGLDPLFASEENPFPWMSEMIDLKKERNFFETRVIEYQTGGALSWD
;
A
#
# COMPACT_ATOMS: atom_id res chain seq x y z
N MET A 1 -16.58 23.62 0.13
CA MET A 1 -17.61 23.97 1.14
C MET A 1 -18.89 23.25 0.76
N LEU A 2 -19.11 22.06 1.26
CA LEU A 2 -20.37 21.33 1.11
C LEU A 2 -21.05 21.33 2.48
N THR A 3 -22.04 22.18 2.61
CA THR A 3 -22.91 22.27 3.79
C THR A 3 -23.97 21.17 3.71
N TRP A 4 -24.01 20.33 4.71
CA TRP A 4 -25.12 19.39 4.93
C TRP A 4 -26.14 20.10 5.81
N ASP A 5 -27.29 20.47 5.23
CA ASP A 5 -28.43 20.95 5.97
C ASP A 5 -29.07 19.79 6.75
N GLN A 6 -29.11 19.95 8.07
CA GLN A 6 -29.85 19.04 8.95
C GLN A 6 -31.35 19.36 8.84
N GLU A 7 -32.13 18.55 8.16
CA GLU A 7 -33.58 18.56 8.27
C GLU A 7 -34.02 17.72 9.48
N ASN A 8 -34.71 18.37 10.39
CA ASN A 8 -35.37 17.78 11.55
C ASN A 8 -36.46 16.79 11.11
N ALA A 9 -36.26 15.51 11.32
CA ALA A 9 -37.31 14.51 11.20
C ALA A 9 -37.97 14.27 12.54
N THR A 10 -39.20 14.73 12.65
CA THR A 10 -40.16 14.40 13.72
C THR A 10 -40.51 12.92 13.69
N THR A 11 -40.35 12.29 14.85
CA THR A 11 -40.74 10.89 15.12
C THR A 11 -42.26 10.72 15.12
N ALA A 12 -42.76 9.81 14.28
CA ALA A 12 -44.10 9.21 14.42
C ALA A 12 -43.97 7.70 14.69
N PRO A 13 -44.86 7.12 15.50
CA PRO A 13 -44.69 5.75 16.00
C PRO A 13 -45.12 4.69 14.97
N MET A 14 -44.39 3.57 14.96
CA MET A 14 -44.68 2.38 14.16
C MET A 14 -45.88 1.58 14.75
N PRO A 15 -46.78 1.05 13.93
CA PRO A 15 -47.73 0.00 14.38
C PRO A 15 -47.11 -1.39 14.23
N ASN A 16 -47.27 -2.18 15.30
CA ASN A 16 -47.11 -3.62 15.31
C ASN A 16 -48.17 -4.27 14.46
N ASN A 17 -47.80 -5.12 13.49
CA ASN A 17 -48.64 -6.24 13.09
C ASN A 17 -47.78 -7.40 12.56
N MET A 18 -47.77 -8.48 13.31
CA MET A 18 -47.42 -9.82 12.84
C MET A 18 -48.64 -10.36 12.09
N ASP A 19 -48.46 -10.78 10.85
CA ASP A 19 -49.28 -11.85 10.28
C ASP A 19 -48.50 -12.64 9.25
N ALA A 20 -48.65 -13.95 9.37
CA ALA A 20 -48.00 -14.98 8.59
C ALA A 20 -48.61 -15.08 7.19
N ALA A 21 -47.76 -15.18 6.15
CA ALA A 21 -48.17 -15.48 4.79
C ALA A 21 -47.40 -16.67 4.20
N THR A 22 -48.16 -17.63 3.78
CA THR A 22 -47.93 -18.87 3.06
C THR A 22 -47.16 -18.74 1.74
N PRO A 23 -46.51 -19.80 1.25
CA PRO A 23 -45.66 -19.77 0.06
C PRO A 23 -46.47 -19.85 -1.25
N HIS A 24 -46.15 -18.96 -2.17
CA HIS A 24 -46.66 -19.00 -3.54
C HIS A 24 -45.82 -19.91 -4.43
N GLN A 25 -46.53 -20.85 -5.10
CA GLN A 25 -46.03 -21.72 -6.16
C GLN A 25 -45.73 -20.97 -7.46
N VAL A 26 -44.67 -21.40 -8.13
CA VAL A 26 -44.25 -20.96 -9.49
C VAL A 26 -44.96 -21.85 -10.51
N PRO A 27 -45.58 -21.32 -11.56
CA PRO A 27 -46.09 -22.13 -12.67
C PRO A 27 -45.00 -22.36 -13.73
N THR A 28 -44.82 -23.62 -14.09
CA THR A 28 -44.14 -24.12 -15.28
C THR A 28 -44.98 -23.93 -16.54
N SER A 29 -44.41 -23.42 -17.64
CA SER A 29 -44.99 -23.62 -18.97
C SER A 29 -43.89 -23.72 -20.05
N ALA A 30 -43.92 -24.73 -20.65
CA ALA A 30 -43.70 -25.43 -21.91
C ALA A 30 -43.11 -24.65 -23.10
N SER A 31 -42.14 -25.35 -23.69
CA SER A 31 -41.56 -25.37 -25.02
C SER A 31 -42.49 -24.97 -26.17
N GLN A 32 -41.96 -24.12 -27.10
CA GLN A 32 -42.25 -24.23 -28.54
C GLN A 32 -41.05 -23.85 -29.43
N ALA A 33 -40.93 -24.59 -30.52
CA ALA A 33 -39.81 -24.66 -31.44
C ALA A 33 -39.83 -23.56 -32.53
N ALA A 34 -38.69 -23.44 -33.20
CA ALA A 34 -38.25 -22.52 -34.23
C ALA A 34 -39.15 -22.31 -35.48
N PRO A 35 -38.83 -21.30 -36.31
CA PRO A 35 -38.12 -21.67 -37.56
C PRO A 35 -36.95 -20.75 -37.94
N SER A 36 -36.08 -21.33 -38.77
CA SER A 36 -34.93 -20.76 -39.43
C SER A 36 -35.24 -19.66 -40.47
N ALA A 37 -34.41 -18.64 -40.55
CA ALA A 37 -34.25 -17.85 -41.79
C ALA A 37 -32.80 -17.34 -41.93
N SER A 38 -32.33 -17.42 -43.14
CA SER A 38 -30.97 -17.24 -43.65
C SER A 38 -30.42 -15.82 -43.65
N ALA A 39 -29.11 -15.80 -43.69
CA ALA A 39 -28.09 -14.77 -43.80
C ALA A 39 -28.36 -13.54 -44.71
N THR A 40 -27.87 -12.39 -44.26
CA THR A 40 -27.09 -11.44 -45.08
C THR A 40 -26.16 -10.63 -44.18
N GLY A 41 -24.95 -10.36 -44.68
CA GLY A 41 -23.82 -9.85 -43.92
C GLY A 41 -23.97 -8.41 -43.38
N ALA A 42 -23.37 -8.20 -42.25
CA ALA A 42 -23.02 -6.88 -41.75
C ALA A 42 -21.68 -6.96 -41.01
N THR A 43 -20.81 -6.06 -41.35
CA THR A 43 -19.48 -5.78 -40.85
C THR A 43 -19.45 -5.78 -39.32
N ALA A 44 -18.65 -6.69 -38.74
CA ALA A 44 -18.43 -6.80 -37.30
C ALA A 44 -17.51 -5.67 -36.84
N THR A 45 -18.07 -4.71 -36.12
CA THR A 45 -17.32 -3.85 -35.20
C THR A 45 -16.96 -4.69 -33.97
N THR A 46 -15.70 -5.03 -33.82
CA THR A 46 -15.19 -5.76 -32.66
C THR A 46 -15.20 -4.86 -31.43
N THR A 47 -16.29 -4.89 -30.69
CA THR A 47 -16.29 -4.53 -29.27
C THR A 47 -15.57 -5.65 -28.54
N SER A 48 -14.39 -5.34 -27.99
CA SER A 48 -13.63 -6.24 -27.10
C SER A 48 -14.47 -6.49 -25.83
N ALA A 49 -15.30 -7.52 -25.91
CA ALA A 49 -15.94 -8.07 -24.73
C ALA A 49 -14.83 -8.73 -23.88
N TYR A 50 -14.76 -8.37 -22.61
CA TYR A 50 -14.03 -9.07 -21.58
C TYR A 50 -14.40 -10.55 -21.67
N SER A 51 -13.58 -11.33 -22.35
CA SER A 51 -13.79 -12.78 -22.44
C SER A 51 -13.41 -13.37 -21.08
N MET A 52 -14.34 -13.41 -20.17
CA MET A 52 -14.32 -14.40 -19.11
C MET A 52 -14.42 -15.76 -19.80
N SER A 53 -13.30 -16.44 -19.95
CA SER A 53 -13.31 -17.84 -20.37
C SER A 53 -14.28 -18.59 -19.45
N ALA A 54 -15.19 -19.37 -20.07
CA ALA A 54 -16.15 -20.19 -19.32
C ALA A 54 -15.41 -20.96 -18.21
N PRO A 55 -15.93 -20.99 -16.96
CA PRO A 55 -15.27 -21.65 -15.87
C PRO A 55 -15.02 -23.11 -16.27
N SER A 56 -13.76 -23.53 -16.17
CA SER A 56 -13.42 -24.95 -16.29
C SER A 56 -14.24 -25.69 -15.23
N THR A 57 -14.96 -26.73 -15.61
CA THR A 57 -15.89 -27.47 -14.73
C THR A 57 -15.21 -28.21 -13.56
N GLY A 58 -13.90 -28.02 -13.35
CA GLY A 58 -13.12 -28.63 -12.28
C GLY A 58 -12.36 -27.57 -11.44
N ARG A 59 -12.34 -27.78 -10.13
CA ARG A 59 -11.52 -26.95 -9.21
C ARG A 59 -10.03 -27.13 -9.56
N VAL A 60 -9.31 -26.02 -9.58
CA VAL A 60 -7.85 -26.00 -9.78
C VAL A 60 -7.18 -26.67 -8.56
N LYS A 61 -6.20 -27.56 -8.80
CA LYS A 61 -5.39 -28.11 -7.71
C LYS A 61 -4.43 -27.05 -7.16
N ALA A 62 -4.06 -27.17 -5.88
CA ALA A 62 -3.09 -26.26 -5.28
C ALA A 62 -1.79 -26.16 -6.08
N SER A 63 -1.29 -27.29 -6.61
CA SER A 63 -0.07 -27.35 -7.47
C SER A 63 -0.16 -26.45 -8.71
N ASP A 64 -1.34 -26.24 -9.24
CA ASP A 64 -1.55 -25.56 -10.52
C ASP A 64 -1.72 -24.04 -10.35
N LYS A 65 -1.88 -23.56 -9.11
CA LYS A 65 -1.90 -22.13 -8.81
C LYS A 65 -0.54 -21.50 -9.08
N ARG A 66 -0.57 -20.26 -9.60
CA ARG A 66 0.63 -19.44 -9.82
C ARG A 66 0.35 -18.00 -9.33
N ILE A 67 1.40 -17.28 -8.97
CA ILE A 67 1.26 -15.85 -8.59
C ILE A 67 0.75 -15.06 -9.78
N ILE A 68 1.36 -15.25 -10.96
CA ILE A 68 0.97 -14.62 -12.23
C ILE A 68 0.69 -15.70 -13.28
N ASN A 69 -0.11 -15.36 -14.29
CA ASN A 69 -0.43 -16.23 -15.42
C ASN A 69 -1.08 -17.57 -15.02
N GLY A 70 -1.67 -17.64 -13.84
CA GLY A 70 -2.47 -18.78 -13.38
C GLY A 70 -3.88 -18.77 -13.95
N LYS A 71 -4.52 -19.95 -13.99
CA LYS A 71 -5.93 -20.13 -14.40
C LYS A 71 -6.88 -20.22 -13.22
N THR A 72 -6.48 -19.75 -12.05
CA THR A 72 -7.25 -19.86 -10.81
C THR A 72 -8.36 -18.81 -10.80
N ASP A 73 -9.60 -19.26 -10.55
CA ASP A 73 -10.70 -18.35 -10.24
C ASP A 73 -10.42 -17.68 -8.87
N VAL A 74 -10.76 -16.39 -8.74
CA VAL A 74 -10.65 -15.62 -7.49
C VAL A 74 -11.42 -16.26 -6.33
N ASN A 75 -12.47 -17.06 -6.61
CA ASN A 75 -13.25 -17.78 -5.63
C ASN A 75 -12.60 -19.11 -5.17
N GLN A 76 -11.46 -19.48 -5.76
CA GLN A 76 -10.74 -20.71 -5.41
C GLN A 76 -9.63 -20.46 -4.40
N LEU A 77 -9.98 -19.84 -3.28
CA LEU A 77 -9.04 -19.61 -2.19
C LEU A 77 -8.50 -20.95 -1.64
N VAL A 78 -9.36 -21.92 -1.44
CA VAL A 78 -9.01 -23.26 -0.94
C VAL A 78 -9.04 -24.29 -2.08
N PRO A 79 -8.05 -25.19 -2.15
CA PRO A 79 -6.93 -25.42 -1.25
C PRO A 79 -5.81 -24.39 -1.38
N PHE A 80 -5.20 -24.01 -0.25
CA PHE A 80 -4.10 -23.04 -0.23
C PHE A 80 -2.83 -23.61 -0.87
N LYS A 81 -2.20 -22.82 -1.73
CA LYS A 81 -0.80 -23.00 -2.16
C LYS A 81 0.12 -22.02 -1.44
N TYR A 82 -0.32 -20.78 -1.30
CA TYR A 82 0.44 -19.66 -0.70
C TYR A 82 -0.08 -19.35 0.70
N LYS A 83 0.05 -20.33 1.62
CA LYS A 83 -0.35 -20.16 3.03
C LYS A 83 0.29 -18.92 3.66
N TRP A 84 1.55 -18.63 3.32
CA TRP A 84 2.27 -17.46 3.81
C TRP A 84 1.56 -16.14 3.46
N ALA A 85 0.96 -16.02 2.26
CA ALA A 85 0.21 -14.82 1.86
C ALA A 85 -1.08 -14.69 2.66
N TRP A 86 -1.78 -15.80 2.89
CA TRP A 86 -2.97 -15.84 3.72
C TRP A 86 -2.68 -15.48 5.19
N GLU A 87 -1.59 -16.00 5.75
CA GLU A 87 -1.15 -15.69 7.10
C GLU A 87 -0.79 -14.20 7.26
N LYS A 88 -0.11 -13.61 6.27
CA LYS A 88 0.16 -12.17 6.23
C LYS A 88 -1.12 -11.34 6.12
N TYR A 89 -2.08 -11.76 5.32
CA TYR A 89 -3.40 -11.11 5.26
C TYR A 89 -4.08 -11.11 6.64
N LEU A 90 -4.10 -12.24 7.34
CA LEU A 90 -4.69 -12.31 8.68
C LEU A 90 -3.92 -11.44 9.69
N ALA A 91 -2.60 -11.40 9.60
CA ALA A 91 -1.77 -10.55 10.45
C ALA A 91 -2.02 -9.05 10.21
N SER A 92 -2.17 -8.63 8.95
CA SER A 92 -2.54 -7.26 8.60
C SER A 92 -3.93 -6.91 9.12
N CYS A 93 -4.92 -7.82 8.95
CA CYS A 93 -6.26 -7.61 9.51
C CYS A 93 -6.29 -7.48 11.04
N ALA A 94 -5.30 -8.04 11.74
CA ALA A 94 -5.19 -7.91 13.19
C ALA A 94 -4.66 -6.53 13.62
N ASN A 95 -3.94 -5.82 12.74
CA ASN A 95 -3.51 -4.45 12.98
C ASN A 95 -4.66 -3.50 12.64
N HIS A 96 -5.35 -2.99 13.67
CA HIS A 96 -6.55 -2.17 13.52
C HIS A 96 -6.41 -0.86 14.29
N TRP A 97 -6.43 0.25 13.56
CA TRP A 97 -6.33 1.60 14.13
C TRP A 97 -7.06 2.60 13.24
N MET A 98 -7.39 3.78 13.82
CA MET A 98 -8.00 4.89 13.10
C MET A 98 -7.34 6.21 13.51
N PRO A 99 -7.07 7.11 12.57
CA PRO A 99 -6.38 8.38 12.84
C PRO A 99 -7.02 9.22 13.95
N GLN A 100 -8.35 9.30 13.98
CA GLN A 100 -9.09 10.10 14.95
C GLN A 100 -8.98 9.60 16.40
N GLU A 101 -8.48 8.40 16.62
CA GLU A 101 -8.25 7.85 17.96
C GLU A 101 -6.95 8.38 18.58
N VAL A 102 -6.08 9.01 17.77
CA VAL A 102 -4.82 9.60 18.23
C VAL A 102 -5.05 11.02 18.71
N ASN A 103 -4.55 11.33 19.91
CA ASN A 103 -4.73 12.65 20.51
C ASN A 103 -3.69 13.64 19.98
N MET A 104 -4.14 14.66 19.25
CA MET A 104 -3.31 15.71 18.65
C MET A 104 -3.20 16.99 19.52
N THR A 105 -3.84 17.06 20.70
CA THR A 105 -3.93 18.30 21.50
C THR A 105 -2.55 18.89 21.81
N ARG A 106 -1.60 18.04 22.15
CA ARG A 106 -0.21 18.45 22.48
C ARG A 106 0.53 18.97 21.25
N ASP A 107 0.36 18.32 20.11
CA ASP A 107 0.98 18.72 18.85
C ASP A 107 0.42 20.04 18.35
N ILE A 108 -0.89 20.26 18.50
CA ILE A 108 -1.57 21.53 18.20
C ILE A 108 -0.99 22.66 19.05
N ALA A 109 -0.84 22.44 20.36
CA ALA A 109 -0.25 23.45 21.26
C ALA A 109 1.19 23.77 20.88
N LEU A 110 2.00 22.74 20.61
CA LEU A 110 3.41 22.88 20.22
C LEU A 110 3.54 23.58 18.84
N TRP A 111 2.66 23.28 17.90
CA TRP A 111 2.65 23.90 16.57
C TRP A 111 2.30 25.40 16.63
N LYS A 112 1.35 25.78 17.51
CA LYS A 112 0.91 27.17 17.70
C LYS A 112 1.88 28.00 18.52
N ASP A 113 2.71 27.40 19.36
CA ASP A 113 3.75 28.10 20.11
C ASP A 113 4.86 28.60 19.19
N PRO A 114 5.15 29.90 19.10
CA PRO A 114 6.25 30.44 18.30
C PRO A 114 7.63 29.84 18.66
N ASN A 115 7.81 29.41 19.91
CA ASN A 115 9.04 28.80 20.40
C ASN A 115 8.96 27.27 20.50
N GLY A 116 7.85 26.66 20.11
CA GLY A 116 7.63 25.22 20.24
C GLY A 116 8.47 24.38 19.28
N LEU A 117 8.50 24.75 18.03
CA LEU A 117 9.29 24.13 16.97
C LEU A 117 10.14 25.18 16.26
N THR A 118 11.34 24.79 15.87
CA THR A 118 12.18 25.61 14.98
C THR A 118 11.60 25.66 13.55
N ASP A 119 12.03 26.61 12.74
CA ASP A 119 11.62 26.72 11.35
C ASP A 119 12.02 25.48 10.54
N ASP A 120 13.18 24.87 10.86
CA ASP A 120 13.65 23.65 10.22
C ASP A 120 12.78 22.44 10.60
N GLU A 121 12.36 22.32 11.85
CA GLU A 121 11.43 21.28 12.30
C GLU A 121 10.04 21.43 11.66
N ARG A 122 9.53 22.66 11.54
CA ARG A 122 8.27 22.96 10.83
C ARG A 122 8.38 22.61 9.35
N ARG A 123 9.50 22.99 8.71
CA ARG A 123 9.79 22.63 7.33
C ARG A 123 9.81 21.12 7.14
N LEU A 124 10.50 20.38 8.02
CA LEU A 124 10.58 18.93 8.00
C LEU A 124 9.18 18.30 8.03
N VAL A 125 8.31 18.72 8.97
CA VAL A 125 6.93 18.21 9.08
C VAL A 125 6.14 18.48 7.81
N LYS A 126 6.16 19.72 7.30
CA LYS A 126 5.43 20.09 6.08
C LYS A 126 5.90 19.31 4.84
N ARG A 127 7.22 19.20 4.64
CA ARG A 127 7.80 18.44 3.52
C ARG A 127 7.46 16.96 3.59
N ASN A 128 7.47 16.42 4.80
CA ASN A 128 7.13 15.04 5.06
C ASN A 128 5.67 14.74 4.71
N LEU A 129 4.73 15.52 5.24
CA LEU A 129 3.31 15.40 4.90
C LEU A 129 3.07 15.57 3.39
N GLY A 130 3.71 16.59 2.77
CA GLY A 130 3.57 16.86 1.33
C GLY A 130 4.04 15.71 0.43
N PHE A 131 5.00 14.90 0.87
CA PHE A 131 5.40 13.69 0.15
C PHE A 131 4.39 12.56 0.38
N PHE A 132 4.06 12.24 1.63
CA PHE A 132 3.24 11.07 1.94
C PHE A 132 1.80 11.15 1.42
N VAL A 133 1.17 12.34 1.43
CA VAL A 133 -0.21 12.47 0.90
C VAL A 133 -0.35 12.08 -0.57
N THR A 134 0.71 12.21 -1.36
CA THR A 134 0.73 11.79 -2.77
C THR A 134 1.19 10.35 -2.90
N ALA A 135 2.22 9.96 -2.17
CA ALA A 135 2.86 8.66 -2.30
C ALA A 135 1.87 7.51 -2.02
N ASP A 136 1.09 7.57 -0.94
CA ASP A 136 0.12 6.52 -0.60
C ASP A 136 -1.03 6.45 -1.61
N SER A 137 -1.41 7.58 -2.20
CA SER A 137 -2.36 7.61 -3.32
C SER A 137 -1.79 6.92 -4.57
N LEU A 138 -0.50 7.08 -4.84
CA LEU A 138 0.18 6.37 -5.93
C LEU A 138 0.28 4.87 -5.64
N ALA A 139 0.55 4.47 -4.37
CA ALA A 139 0.54 3.07 -3.94
C ALA A 139 -0.83 2.43 -4.16
N ALA A 140 -1.89 3.05 -3.66
CA ALA A 140 -3.26 2.57 -3.83
C ALA A 140 -3.63 2.41 -5.31
N ASN A 141 -3.29 3.38 -6.15
CA ASN A 141 -3.53 3.33 -7.61
C ASN A 141 -2.74 2.19 -8.26
N ASN A 142 -1.47 2.00 -7.90
CA ASN A 142 -0.66 0.89 -8.42
C ASN A 142 -1.25 -0.48 -8.04
N ILE A 143 -1.77 -0.62 -6.81
CA ILE A 143 -2.41 -1.85 -6.36
C ILE A 143 -3.71 -2.09 -7.13
N VAL A 144 -4.65 -1.16 -7.06
CA VAL A 144 -6.03 -1.36 -7.53
C VAL A 144 -6.14 -1.37 -9.04
N LEU A 145 -5.46 -0.45 -9.73
CA LEU A 145 -5.56 -0.28 -11.18
C LEU A 145 -4.52 -1.10 -11.95
N GLY A 146 -3.38 -1.39 -11.32
CA GLY A 146 -2.25 -2.08 -11.92
C GLY A 146 -2.11 -3.53 -11.42
N SER A 147 -1.40 -3.72 -10.33
CA SER A 147 -0.89 -5.02 -9.87
C SER A 147 -1.98 -6.07 -9.62
N TYR A 148 -3.09 -5.68 -8.98
CA TYR A 148 -4.18 -6.59 -8.60
C TYR A 148 -4.73 -7.37 -9.80
N ARG A 149 -4.84 -6.73 -10.96
CA ARG A 149 -5.36 -7.36 -12.19
C ARG A 149 -4.47 -8.51 -12.68
N HIS A 150 -3.17 -8.41 -12.47
CA HIS A 150 -2.18 -9.35 -12.99
C HIS A 150 -1.79 -10.44 -11.99
N ILE A 151 -2.02 -10.23 -10.71
CA ILE A 151 -1.82 -11.26 -9.68
C ILE A 151 -2.99 -12.24 -9.73
N THR A 152 -2.70 -13.52 -10.00
CA THR A 152 -3.74 -14.55 -10.20
C THR A 152 -3.92 -15.48 -9.00
N ALA A 153 -3.04 -15.39 -7.99
CA ALA A 153 -3.16 -16.15 -6.74
C ALA A 153 -4.21 -15.51 -5.81
N PRO A 154 -5.31 -16.21 -5.47
CA PRO A 154 -6.37 -15.66 -4.63
C PRO A 154 -5.88 -15.22 -3.25
N GLU A 155 -4.94 -15.96 -2.67
CA GLU A 155 -4.32 -15.67 -1.36
C GLU A 155 -3.62 -14.29 -1.38
N CYS A 156 -2.86 -14.01 -2.45
CA CYS A 156 -2.18 -12.73 -2.63
C CYS A 156 -3.16 -11.58 -2.91
N ARG A 157 -4.25 -11.85 -3.64
CA ARG A 157 -5.29 -10.85 -3.90
C ARG A 157 -5.99 -10.37 -2.63
N GLN A 158 -6.20 -11.25 -1.65
CA GLN A 158 -6.78 -10.83 -0.36
C GLN A 158 -5.86 -9.85 0.37
N PHE A 159 -4.56 -10.11 0.37
CA PHE A 159 -3.61 -9.18 0.97
C PHE A 159 -3.59 -7.83 0.23
N LEU A 160 -3.55 -7.83 -1.11
CA LEU A 160 -3.54 -6.60 -1.90
C LEU A 160 -4.78 -5.72 -1.67
N LEU A 161 -5.96 -6.32 -1.46
CA LEU A 161 -7.17 -5.57 -1.09
C LEU A 161 -7.05 -4.95 0.30
N ARG A 162 -6.45 -5.68 1.24
CA ARG A 162 -6.19 -5.15 2.58
C ARG A 162 -5.17 -4.03 2.55
N GLN A 163 -4.07 -4.20 1.81
CA GLN A 163 -3.05 -3.17 1.61
C GLN A 163 -3.66 -1.90 1.02
N ALA A 164 -4.43 -1.99 -0.06
CA ALA A 164 -5.09 -0.82 -0.66
C ALA A 164 -6.05 -0.10 0.32
N PHE A 165 -6.69 -0.82 1.23
CA PHE A 165 -7.47 -0.22 2.31
C PHE A 165 -6.58 0.51 3.33
N GLU A 166 -5.44 -0.06 3.69
CA GLU A 166 -4.49 0.56 4.63
C GLU A 166 -3.92 1.86 4.05
N GLU A 167 -3.62 1.92 2.74
CA GLU A 167 -3.21 3.16 2.07
C GLU A 167 -4.26 4.29 2.19
N ALA A 168 -5.54 3.93 2.14
CA ALA A 168 -6.61 4.91 2.36
C ALA A 168 -6.66 5.40 3.82
N ILE A 169 -6.36 4.55 4.80
CA ILE A 169 -6.22 4.95 6.22
C ILE A 169 -5.01 5.86 6.41
N HIS A 170 -3.87 5.57 5.74
CA HIS A 170 -2.68 6.40 5.78
C HIS A 170 -2.95 7.81 5.22
N THR A 171 -3.59 7.90 4.05
CA THR A 171 -4.01 9.18 3.46
C THR A 171 -4.89 9.98 4.43
N HIS A 172 -5.85 9.31 5.10
CA HIS A 172 -6.68 9.94 6.12
C HIS A 172 -5.85 10.38 7.34
N ALA A 173 -4.82 9.63 7.74
CA ALA A 173 -3.95 10.04 8.84
C ALA A 173 -3.21 11.35 8.54
N TYR A 174 -2.67 11.49 7.34
CA TYR A 174 -1.99 12.72 6.93
C TYR A 174 -2.96 13.90 6.87
N GLN A 175 -4.14 13.71 6.31
CA GLN A 175 -5.18 14.75 6.32
C GLN A 175 -5.56 15.15 7.75
N TYR A 176 -5.78 14.19 8.63
CA TYR A 176 -6.10 14.45 10.03
C TYR A 176 -5.00 15.24 10.75
N ILE A 177 -3.72 14.98 10.45
CA ILE A 177 -2.59 15.78 10.97
C ILE A 177 -2.64 17.20 10.41
N VAL A 178 -2.82 17.36 9.09
CA VAL A 178 -2.90 18.68 8.40
C VAL A 178 -4.00 19.54 9.00
N GLU A 179 -5.22 19.00 9.11
CA GLU A 179 -6.38 19.68 9.70
C GLU A 179 -6.15 20.03 11.18
N SER A 180 -5.65 19.06 11.97
CA SER A 180 -5.40 19.27 13.40
C SER A 180 -4.42 20.40 13.67
N LEU A 181 -3.36 20.49 12.88
CA LEU A 181 -2.34 21.54 13.00
C LEU A 181 -2.79 22.89 12.40
N GLY A 182 -3.86 22.90 11.61
CA GLY A 182 -4.34 24.08 10.88
C GLY A 182 -3.35 24.51 9.79
N LEU A 183 -2.76 23.55 9.09
CA LEU A 183 -1.87 23.82 7.96
C LEU A 183 -2.68 24.27 6.74
N ASP A 184 -2.04 24.99 5.84
CA ASP A 184 -2.62 25.30 4.53
C ASP A 184 -2.64 24.01 3.69
N GLU A 185 -3.85 23.51 3.46
CA GLU A 185 -4.07 22.29 2.68
C GLU A 185 -3.53 22.44 1.27
N SER A 186 -3.66 23.61 0.65
CA SER A 186 -3.15 23.83 -0.71
C SER A 186 -1.61 23.77 -0.75
N GLU A 187 -0.90 24.24 0.28
CA GLU A 187 0.55 24.13 0.38
C GLU A 187 0.97 22.65 0.46
N ILE A 188 0.27 21.87 1.30
CA ILE A 188 0.65 20.47 1.57
C ILE A 188 0.26 19.56 0.40
N PHE A 189 -1.00 19.61 -0.04
CA PHE A 189 -1.52 18.72 -1.09
C PHE A 189 -1.03 19.09 -2.49
N ASN A 190 -0.46 20.29 -2.70
CA ASN A 190 0.19 20.68 -3.96
C ASN A 190 1.72 20.55 -3.94
N ALA A 191 2.29 20.02 -2.86
CA ALA A 191 3.75 19.90 -2.72
C ALA A 191 4.41 19.08 -3.85
N TYR A 192 3.71 18.09 -4.39
CA TYR A 192 4.18 17.30 -5.53
C TYR A 192 4.41 18.13 -6.82
N ASN A 193 3.77 19.28 -6.95
CA ASN A 193 4.00 20.22 -8.05
C ASN A 193 5.04 21.30 -7.70
N GLU A 194 5.03 21.79 -6.46
CA GLU A 194 5.80 22.96 -6.04
C GLU A 194 7.20 22.60 -5.52
N VAL A 195 7.38 21.40 -4.98
CA VAL A 195 8.63 20.97 -4.35
C VAL A 195 9.38 20.02 -5.26
N GLU A 196 10.52 20.49 -5.81
CA GLU A 196 11.30 19.74 -6.79
C GLU A 196 11.72 18.36 -6.30
N SER A 197 12.14 18.22 -5.04
CA SER A 197 12.59 16.94 -4.48
C SER A 197 11.44 15.91 -4.36
N ILE A 198 10.22 16.37 -4.10
CA ILE A 198 9.00 15.54 -4.06
C ILE A 198 8.57 15.18 -5.49
N ARG A 199 8.46 16.19 -6.36
CA ARG A 199 8.09 16.00 -7.77
C ARG A 199 8.97 14.97 -8.47
N ALA A 200 10.27 15.03 -8.24
CA ALA A 200 11.22 14.10 -8.86
C ALA A 200 10.98 12.64 -8.42
N LYS A 201 10.60 12.41 -7.17
CA LYS A 201 10.22 11.08 -6.66
C LYS A 201 8.94 10.57 -7.30
N ASP A 202 7.91 11.42 -7.41
CA ASP A 202 6.65 11.04 -8.05
C ASP A 202 6.84 10.75 -9.53
N GLN A 203 7.62 11.57 -10.25
CA GLN A 203 7.99 11.34 -11.65
C GLN A 203 8.76 10.05 -11.87
N PHE A 204 9.55 9.62 -10.88
CA PHE A 204 10.21 8.32 -10.90
C PHE A 204 9.21 7.15 -10.78
N LEU A 205 8.16 7.29 -9.95
CA LEU A 205 7.19 6.23 -9.68
C LEU A 205 6.11 6.08 -10.77
N ILE A 206 5.61 7.19 -11.31
CA ILE A 206 4.44 7.23 -12.22
C ILE A 206 4.56 6.28 -13.42
N PRO A 207 5.69 6.17 -14.15
CA PRO A 207 5.78 5.29 -15.31
C PRO A 207 5.49 3.82 -15.02
N TYR A 208 5.78 3.35 -13.80
CA TYR A 208 5.55 1.96 -13.38
C TYR A 208 4.08 1.67 -13.04
N ILE A 209 3.30 2.72 -12.76
CA ILE A 209 1.84 2.62 -12.63
C ILE A 209 1.21 2.63 -14.03
N GLU A 210 1.57 3.60 -14.85
CA GLU A 210 0.98 3.83 -16.17
C GLU A 210 1.07 2.59 -17.06
N ILE A 211 2.22 1.91 -17.08
CA ILE A 211 2.43 0.69 -17.87
C ILE A 211 1.43 -0.42 -17.50
N LEU A 212 1.16 -0.61 -16.21
CA LEU A 212 0.25 -1.62 -15.73
C LEU A 212 -1.22 -1.22 -15.86
N CYS A 213 -1.51 0.09 -15.88
CA CYS A 213 -2.85 0.62 -16.03
C CYS A 213 -3.32 0.62 -17.49
N ASP A 214 -2.44 0.48 -18.48
CA ASP A 214 -2.82 0.36 -19.89
C ASP A 214 -3.81 -0.81 -20.06
N PRO A 215 -5.03 -0.55 -20.60
CA PRO A 215 -6.03 -1.60 -20.82
C PRO A 215 -5.57 -2.72 -21.73
N THR A 216 -4.60 -2.46 -22.59
CA THR A 216 -4.03 -3.43 -23.53
C THR A 216 -2.90 -4.27 -22.94
N PHE A 217 -2.32 -3.83 -21.83
CA PHE A 217 -1.24 -4.55 -21.15
C PHE A 217 -1.71 -5.91 -20.64
N LYS A 218 -0.97 -6.95 -21.01
CA LYS A 218 -1.22 -8.34 -20.58
C LYS A 218 0.11 -9.01 -20.25
N THR A 219 0.16 -9.68 -19.14
CA THR A 219 1.24 -10.58 -18.77
C THR A 219 1.23 -11.84 -19.63
N GLY A 220 2.37 -12.56 -19.71
CA GLY A 220 2.51 -13.84 -20.41
C GLY A 220 3.67 -13.89 -21.41
N THR A 221 4.41 -12.80 -21.61
CA THR A 221 5.72 -12.79 -22.29
C THR A 221 6.80 -12.40 -21.29
N ILE A 222 8.07 -12.66 -21.61
CA ILE A 222 9.20 -12.27 -20.75
C ILE A 222 9.18 -10.77 -20.50
N GLU A 223 8.97 -9.96 -21.51
CA GLU A 223 8.98 -8.50 -21.44
C GLU A 223 7.87 -7.95 -20.54
N THR A 224 6.64 -8.48 -20.72
CA THR A 224 5.49 -8.02 -19.92
C THR A 224 5.53 -8.53 -18.48
N ASP A 225 6.01 -9.73 -18.26
CA ASP A 225 6.20 -10.31 -16.93
C ASP A 225 7.34 -9.58 -16.17
N GLN A 226 8.42 -9.19 -16.88
CA GLN A 226 9.47 -8.33 -16.33
C GLN A 226 8.97 -6.92 -16.02
N ALA A 227 8.09 -6.35 -16.86
CA ALA A 227 7.50 -5.04 -16.58
C ALA A 227 6.65 -5.05 -15.29
N LEU A 228 5.83 -6.10 -15.09
CA LEU A 228 5.10 -6.30 -13.84
C LEU A 228 6.05 -6.48 -12.66
N LEU A 229 7.06 -7.35 -12.80
CA LEU A 229 8.05 -7.60 -11.75
C LEU A 229 8.82 -6.33 -11.37
N LYS A 230 9.18 -5.50 -12.35
CA LYS A 230 9.82 -4.20 -12.15
C LYS A 230 8.94 -3.25 -11.35
N SER A 231 7.65 -3.13 -11.69
CA SER A 231 6.69 -2.32 -10.93
C SER A 231 6.57 -2.81 -9.48
N LEU A 232 6.44 -4.12 -9.25
CA LEU A 232 6.41 -4.68 -7.89
C LEU A 232 7.67 -4.35 -7.09
N ILE A 233 8.86 -4.39 -7.72
CA ILE A 233 10.13 -4.04 -7.06
C ILE A 233 10.16 -2.55 -6.74
N VAL A 234 9.76 -1.67 -7.67
CA VAL A 234 9.74 -0.23 -7.47
C VAL A 234 8.83 0.15 -6.29
N PHE A 235 7.64 -0.41 -6.22
CA PHE A 235 6.71 -0.09 -5.13
C PHE A 235 7.12 -0.72 -3.81
N ALA A 236 7.34 -2.03 -3.74
CA ALA A 236 7.64 -2.71 -2.48
C ALA A 236 9.04 -2.40 -1.93
N CYS A 237 10.07 -2.32 -2.78
CA CYS A 237 11.44 -2.18 -2.32
C CYS A 237 11.92 -0.73 -2.29
N LEU A 238 11.53 0.09 -3.29
CA LEU A 238 12.02 1.46 -3.41
C LEU A 238 11.07 2.46 -2.74
N MET A 239 9.77 2.40 -2.99
CA MET A 239 8.82 3.32 -2.38
C MET A 239 8.54 2.95 -0.91
N GLU A 240 7.84 1.85 -0.66
CA GLU A 240 7.47 1.40 0.69
C GLU A 240 8.71 0.95 1.49
N GLY A 241 9.70 0.34 0.84
CA GLY A 241 10.90 -0.21 1.46
C GLY A 241 12.04 0.79 1.72
N MET A 242 12.05 1.96 1.08
CA MET A 242 13.14 2.93 1.18
C MET A 242 12.66 4.39 1.28
N PHE A 243 11.85 4.90 0.36
CA PHE A 243 11.39 6.30 0.38
C PHE A 243 10.62 6.63 1.66
N PHE A 244 9.74 5.75 2.08
CA PHE A 244 8.95 5.94 3.30
C PHE A 244 9.81 5.92 4.56
N TYR A 245 10.87 5.13 4.59
CA TYR A 245 11.73 4.98 5.76
C TYR A 245 12.50 6.24 6.14
N VAL A 246 12.86 7.08 5.16
CA VAL A 246 13.45 8.41 5.43
C VAL A 246 12.42 9.29 6.14
N GLY A 247 11.21 9.38 5.60
CA GLY A 247 10.13 10.16 6.18
C GLY A 247 9.73 9.67 7.58
N PHE A 248 9.60 8.37 7.77
CA PHE A 248 9.32 7.77 9.08
C PHE A 248 10.39 8.15 10.10
N THR A 249 11.67 7.99 9.73
CA THR A 249 12.78 8.31 10.62
C THR A 249 12.74 9.77 11.06
N GLN A 250 12.38 10.70 10.17
CA GLN A 250 12.29 12.13 10.45
C GLN A 250 11.23 12.44 11.51
N ILE A 251 9.99 11.98 11.32
CA ILE A 251 8.88 12.26 12.25
C ILE A 251 9.06 11.50 13.58
N LEU A 252 9.48 10.24 13.51
CA LEU A 252 9.71 9.44 14.71
C LEU A 252 10.86 9.97 15.56
N ALA A 253 11.89 10.59 14.96
CA ALA A 253 12.96 11.25 15.70
C ALA A 253 12.45 12.49 16.46
N LEU A 254 11.50 13.27 15.90
CA LEU A 254 10.83 14.32 16.65
C LEU A 254 10.04 13.76 17.83
N GLY A 255 9.31 12.66 17.63
CA GLY A 255 8.59 11.95 18.69
C GLY A 255 9.50 11.52 19.83
N ARG A 256 10.69 10.99 19.51
CA ARG A 256 11.72 10.62 20.52
C ARG A 256 12.22 11.82 21.34
N GLN A 257 12.16 13.02 20.80
CA GLN A 257 12.47 14.27 21.50
C GLN A 257 11.24 14.85 22.20
N ASN A 258 10.16 14.10 22.29
CA ASN A 258 8.91 14.53 22.91
C ASN A 258 8.24 15.71 22.17
N LYS A 259 8.47 15.82 20.84
CA LYS A 259 7.88 16.78 19.93
C LYS A 259 7.00 16.02 18.93
N MET A 260 5.88 16.63 18.49
CA MET A 260 4.97 16.03 17.52
C MET A 260 4.60 14.58 17.85
N THR A 261 4.25 14.33 19.12
CA THR A 261 4.06 12.97 19.65
C THR A 261 2.81 12.28 19.11
N GLY A 262 1.74 13.04 18.81
CA GLY A 262 0.55 12.50 18.17
C GLY A 262 0.81 12.14 16.70
N ALA A 263 1.50 13.00 15.94
CA ALA A 263 1.95 12.67 14.61
C ALA A 263 2.86 11.44 14.63
N ALA A 264 3.86 11.41 15.51
CA ALA A 264 4.77 10.27 15.66
C ALA A 264 4.03 8.97 16.01
N GLU A 265 2.96 9.02 16.80
CA GLU A 265 2.12 7.84 17.09
C GLU A 265 1.43 7.31 15.84
N GLN A 266 0.83 8.18 15.02
CA GLN A 266 0.23 7.79 13.73
C GLN A 266 1.28 7.18 12.80
N TYR A 267 2.45 7.81 12.69
CA TYR A 267 3.56 7.29 11.87
C TYR A 267 4.12 5.95 12.36
N GLN A 268 3.99 5.61 13.65
CA GLN A 268 4.32 4.27 14.15
C GLN A 268 3.33 3.20 13.64
N TYR A 269 2.03 3.53 13.58
CA TYR A 269 1.04 2.62 13.03
C TYR A 269 1.25 2.42 11.53
N ILE A 270 1.47 3.52 10.79
CA ILE A 270 1.77 3.49 9.36
C ILE A 270 3.04 2.67 9.09
N LEU A 271 4.15 2.94 9.80
CA LEU A 271 5.41 2.18 9.65
C LEU A 271 5.21 0.67 9.83
N ARG A 272 4.32 0.25 10.74
CA ARG A 272 4.01 -1.16 10.96
C ARG A 272 3.28 -1.76 9.76
N ASP A 273 2.28 -1.06 9.21
CA ASP A 273 1.58 -1.48 8.01
C ASP A 273 2.54 -1.55 6.83
N GLU A 274 3.34 -0.52 6.59
CA GLU A 274 4.33 -0.46 5.51
C GLU A 274 5.41 -1.53 5.61
N SER A 275 5.77 -1.93 6.83
CA SER A 275 6.69 -3.06 7.03
C SER A 275 6.08 -4.39 6.58
N MET A 276 4.77 -4.57 6.78
CA MET A 276 4.04 -5.74 6.27
C MET A 276 3.89 -5.69 4.75
N HIS A 277 3.58 -4.51 4.17
CA HIS A 277 3.46 -4.29 2.73
C HIS A 277 4.77 -4.62 2.01
N CYS A 278 5.86 -4.02 2.44
CA CYS A 278 7.20 -4.26 1.88
C CYS A 278 7.58 -5.75 1.96
N ASN A 279 7.40 -6.41 3.11
CA ASN A 279 7.72 -7.82 3.27
C ASN A 279 6.82 -8.74 2.44
N PHE A 280 5.54 -8.39 2.27
CA PHE A 280 4.65 -9.13 1.39
C PHE A 280 5.08 -8.99 -0.07
N GLY A 281 5.37 -7.77 -0.52
CA GLY A 281 5.83 -7.51 -1.89
C GLY A 281 7.14 -8.25 -2.21
N ILE A 282 8.09 -8.28 -1.28
CA ILE A 282 9.35 -9.05 -1.42
C ILE A 282 9.07 -10.55 -1.57
N ASP A 283 8.15 -11.11 -0.80
CA ASP A 283 7.80 -12.53 -0.91
C ASP A 283 7.11 -12.83 -2.25
N VAL A 284 6.22 -11.94 -2.72
CA VAL A 284 5.60 -12.05 -4.06
C VAL A 284 6.66 -12.01 -5.16
N ILE A 285 7.59 -11.05 -5.11
CA ILE A 285 8.70 -10.91 -6.06
C ILE A 285 9.52 -12.20 -6.11
N ASN A 286 9.93 -12.72 -4.95
CA ASN A 286 10.72 -13.92 -4.86
C ASN A 286 9.95 -15.17 -5.35
N GLN A 287 8.66 -15.26 -5.06
CA GLN A 287 7.82 -16.36 -5.54
C GLN A 287 7.63 -16.30 -7.06
N ILE A 288 7.44 -15.11 -7.65
CA ILE A 288 7.37 -14.93 -9.12
C ILE A 288 8.68 -15.40 -9.77
N LYS A 289 9.83 -15.01 -9.22
CA LYS A 289 11.16 -15.42 -9.70
C LYS A 289 11.35 -16.93 -9.61
N LEU A 290 10.92 -17.54 -8.50
CA LEU A 290 10.98 -19.00 -8.32
C LEU A 290 10.13 -19.74 -9.36
N GLU A 291 8.96 -19.21 -9.66
CA GLU A 291 8.03 -19.79 -10.62
C GLU A 291 8.43 -19.50 -12.08
N ASN A 292 9.18 -18.43 -12.33
CA ASN A 292 9.57 -17.97 -13.66
C ASN A 292 11.06 -17.56 -13.68
N PRO A 293 12.00 -18.50 -13.51
CA PRO A 293 13.43 -18.17 -13.37
C PRO A 293 14.02 -17.46 -14.59
N ALA A 294 13.42 -17.61 -15.78
CA ALA A 294 13.84 -16.92 -16.99
C ALA A 294 13.67 -15.39 -16.95
N LEU A 295 12.88 -14.85 -16.00
CA LEU A 295 12.70 -13.41 -15.84
C LEU A 295 13.92 -12.73 -15.18
N TRP A 296 14.69 -13.47 -14.37
CA TRP A 296 15.77 -12.92 -13.52
C TRP A 296 17.12 -13.01 -14.24
N THR A 297 17.22 -12.41 -15.45
CA THR A 297 18.43 -12.37 -16.27
C THR A 297 19.48 -11.41 -15.72
N ALA A 298 20.71 -11.47 -16.25
CA ALA A 298 21.78 -10.55 -15.87
C ALA A 298 21.41 -9.11 -16.24
N GLU A 299 20.89 -8.91 -17.44
CA GLU A 299 20.46 -7.61 -17.96
C GLU A 299 19.35 -7.01 -17.10
N PHE A 300 18.34 -7.80 -16.73
CA PHE A 300 17.26 -7.33 -15.85
C PHE A 300 17.77 -6.98 -14.47
N LYS A 301 18.70 -7.73 -13.89
CA LYS A 301 19.36 -7.39 -12.63
C LYS A 301 20.09 -6.06 -12.70
N ASP A 302 20.78 -5.79 -13.81
CA ASP A 302 21.50 -4.53 -14.00
C ASP A 302 20.54 -3.33 -14.13
N GLU A 303 19.40 -3.51 -14.80
CA GLU A 303 18.31 -2.51 -14.80
C GLU A 303 17.79 -2.23 -13.39
N ILE A 304 17.50 -3.26 -12.61
CA ILE A 304 17.01 -3.10 -11.22
C ILE A 304 18.07 -2.42 -10.36
N ARG A 305 19.35 -2.76 -10.51
CA ARG A 305 20.45 -2.05 -9.81
C ARG A 305 20.46 -0.55 -10.13
N ALA A 306 20.29 -0.19 -11.39
CA ALA A 306 20.24 1.21 -11.81
C ALA A 306 19.08 1.95 -11.14
N LEU A 307 17.90 1.33 -11.05
CA LEU A 307 16.73 1.89 -10.35
C LEU A 307 16.99 2.13 -8.86
N PHE A 308 17.64 1.18 -8.18
CA PHE A 308 18.03 1.38 -6.78
C PHE A 308 18.99 2.56 -6.60
N LEU A 309 19.99 2.70 -7.47
CA LEU A 309 20.94 3.79 -7.40
C LEU A 309 20.28 5.14 -7.66
N GLU A 310 19.40 5.22 -8.65
CA GLU A 310 18.61 6.42 -8.94
C GLU A 310 17.72 6.80 -7.76
N ALA A 311 16.99 5.83 -7.18
CA ALA A 311 16.13 6.03 -6.03
C ALA A 311 16.91 6.54 -4.80
N VAL A 312 18.10 6.00 -4.53
CA VAL A 312 18.99 6.50 -3.47
C VAL A 312 19.38 7.95 -3.70
N GLU A 313 19.69 8.34 -4.93
CA GLU A 313 20.07 9.71 -5.27
C GLU A 313 18.89 10.69 -5.12
N LEU A 314 17.67 10.27 -5.47
CA LEU A 314 16.45 11.05 -5.22
C LEU A 314 16.23 11.29 -3.72
N GLU A 315 16.45 10.27 -2.89
CA GLU A 315 16.32 10.40 -1.44
C GLU A 315 17.42 11.26 -0.82
N TYR A 316 18.63 11.28 -1.36
CA TYR A 316 19.66 12.23 -0.91
C TYR A 316 19.21 13.67 -1.10
N ARG A 317 18.66 14.01 -2.27
CA ARG A 317 18.12 15.35 -2.57
C ARG A 317 16.94 15.70 -1.67
N TYR A 318 16.04 14.74 -1.45
CA TYR A 318 14.91 14.93 -0.54
C TYR A 318 15.36 15.17 0.90
N ALA A 319 16.33 14.41 1.41
CA ALA A 319 16.87 14.61 2.75
C ALA A 319 17.59 15.97 2.90
N GLU A 320 18.30 16.43 1.88
CA GLU A 320 18.93 17.76 1.85
C GLU A 320 17.90 18.89 1.80
N ASP A 321 16.80 18.74 1.04
CA ASP A 321 15.71 19.71 0.98
C ASP A 321 14.92 19.78 2.29
N THR A 322 14.62 18.64 2.90
CA THR A 322 13.84 18.59 4.15
C THR A 322 14.61 19.14 5.34
N MET A 323 15.92 18.96 5.38
CA MET A 323 16.78 19.31 6.52
C MET A 323 18.06 20.06 6.08
N PRO A 324 17.95 21.23 5.46
CA PRO A 324 19.11 21.94 4.91
C PRO A 324 20.16 22.34 5.96
N ARG A 325 19.73 22.60 7.19
CA ARG A 325 20.60 22.90 8.34
C ARG A 325 20.67 21.79 9.38
N GLY A 326 19.90 20.70 9.15
CA GLY A 326 19.68 19.65 10.12
C GLY A 326 18.66 20.06 11.22
N VAL A 327 18.22 19.09 11.95
CA VAL A 327 17.44 19.24 13.19
C VAL A 327 18.17 18.47 14.29
N LEU A 328 17.81 18.72 15.56
CA LEU A 328 18.50 18.07 16.67
C LEU A 328 18.52 16.54 16.51
N GLY A 329 19.72 15.96 16.44
CA GLY A 329 19.95 14.52 16.30
C GLY A 329 19.79 13.96 14.88
N LEU A 330 19.48 14.80 13.87
CA LEU A 330 19.35 14.40 12.48
C LEU A 330 20.03 15.40 11.52
N ASN A 331 20.69 14.87 10.51
CA ASN A 331 21.18 15.68 9.39
C ASN A 331 21.23 14.84 8.10
N ALA A 332 21.29 15.51 6.95
CA ALA A 332 21.30 14.86 5.64
C ALA A 332 22.44 13.83 5.47
N SER A 333 23.61 14.08 6.09
CA SER A 333 24.74 13.15 6.01
C SER A 333 24.45 11.81 6.67
N MET A 334 23.74 11.79 7.82
CA MET A 334 23.32 10.54 8.47
C MET A 334 22.36 9.74 7.60
N PHE A 335 21.47 10.43 6.86
CA PHE A 335 20.58 9.77 5.93
C PHE A 335 21.30 9.15 4.74
N LYS A 336 22.45 9.67 4.31
CA LYS A 336 23.25 9.01 3.25
C LYS A 336 23.70 7.61 3.67
N GLY A 337 24.22 7.44 4.89
CA GLY A 337 24.57 6.13 5.44
C GLY A 337 23.33 5.23 5.60
N TYR A 338 22.24 5.78 6.14
CA TYR A 338 21.01 5.04 6.34
C TYR A 338 20.40 4.52 5.03
N LEU A 339 20.36 5.35 4.00
CA LEU A 339 19.85 4.99 2.68
C LEU A 339 20.67 3.88 2.01
N ARG A 340 21.99 3.93 2.10
CA ARG A 340 22.88 2.86 1.62
C ARG A 340 22.63 1.55 2.36
N TYR A 341 22.49 1.63 3.68
CA TYR A 341 22.15 0.48 4.52
C TYR A 341 20.82 -0.15 4.10
N ILE A 342 19.74 0.66 3.93
CA ILE A 342 18.42 0.17 3.51
C ILE A 342 18.47 -0.38 2.09
N ALA A 343 19.09 0.33 1.15
CA ALA A 343 19.20 -0.09 -0.24
C ALA A 343 19.89 -1.46 -0.36
N ASN A 344 21.00 -1.65 0.35
CA ASN A 344 21.67 -2.96 0.43
C ASN A 344 20.74 -4.04 0.97
N ARG A 345 20.02 -3.75 2.06
CA ARG A 345 19.08 -4.70 2.67
C ARG A 345 17.98 -5.11 1.69
N ARG A 346 17.35 -4.14 1.00
CA ARG A 346 16.27 -4.43 0.03
C ARG A 346 16.80 -5.16 -1.20
N ALA A 347 17.93 -4.74 -1.74
CA ALA A 347 18.58 -5.42 -2.86
C ALA A 347 18.88 -6.91 -2.54
N GLN A 348 19.47 -7.18 -1.38
CA GLN A 348 19.76 -8.55 -0.94
C GLN A 348 18.48 -9.38 -0.72
N GLN A 349 17.41 -8.80 -0.19
CA GLN A 349 16.14 -9.50 0.01
C GLN A 349 15.51 -10.01 -1.29
N ILE A 350 15.80 -9.35 -2.42
CA ILE A 350 15.35 -9.80 -3.75
C ILE A 350 16.45 -10.51 -4.55
N GLY A 351 17.59 -10.86 -3.92
CA GLY A 351 18.66 -11.65 -4.52
C GLY A 351 19.59 -10.88 -5.45
N LEU A 352 19.79 -9.59 -5.20
CA LEU A 352 20.89 -8.80 -5.76
C LEU A 352 22.06 -8.77 -4.77
N ASP A 353 23.28 -8.59 -5.29
CA ASP A 353 24.43 -8.31 -4.45
C ASP A 353 24.33 -6.90 -3.82
N PRO A 354 25.03 -6.62 -2.71
CA PRO A 354 25.06 -5.28 -2.13
C PRO A 354 25.47 -4.22 -3.18
N LEU A 355 24.77 -3.08 -3.14
CA LEU A 355 25.00 -1.96 -4.07
C LEU A 355 26.13 -1.04 -3.60
N PHE A 356 26.31 -0.96 -2.28
CA PHE A 356 27.29 -0.12 -1.60
C PHE A 356 28.17 -0.98 -0.69
N ALA A 357 29.35 -0.44 -0.33
CA ALA A 357 30.14 -1.01 0.76
C ALA A 357 29.30 -1.15 2.04
N SER A 358 29.69 -2.03 2.93
CA SER A 358 28.97 -2.26 4.18
C SER A 358 28.83 -0.96 4.96
N GLU A 359 27.60 -0.57 5.28
CA GLU A 359 27.25 0.60 6.08
C GLU A 359 26.62 0.13 7.39
N GLU A 360 26.98 0.75 8.49
CA GLU A 360 26.28 0.53 9.76
C GLU A 360 24.97 1.32 9.77
N ASN A 361 23.95 0.76 10.43
CA ASN A 361 22.66 1.46 10.58
C ASN A 361 22.83 2.63 11.58
N PRO A 362 22.76 3.89 11.15
CA PRO A 362 22.88 5.04 12.04
C PRO A 362 21.64 5.24 12.94
N PHE A 363 20.55 4.55 12.65
CA PHE A 363 19.28 4.62 13.39
C PHE A 363 18.82 3.23 13.87
N PRO A 364 19.58 2.54 14.75
CA PRO A 364 19.23 1.19 15.21
C PRO A 364 17.86 1.14 15.90
N TRP A 365 17.43 2.22 16.55
CA TRP A 365 16.13 2.37 17.18
C TRP A 365 14.94 2.25 16.20
N MET A 366 15.13 2.48 14.92
CA MET A 366 14.09 2.25 13.91
C MET A 366 13.71 0.77 13.82
N SER A 367 14.68 -0.14 13.92
CA SER A 367 14.38 -1.58 13.93
C SER A 367 13.61 -1.98 15.19
N GLU A 368 13.94 -1.40 16.35
CA GLU A 368 13.20 -1.62 17.58
C GLU A 368 11.73 -1.17 17.47
N MET A 369 11.46 -0.05 16.78
CA MET A 369 10.09 0.45 16.59
C MET A 369 9.22 -0.45 15.73
N ILE A 370 9.81 -1.13 14.74
CA ILE A 370 9.11 -2.10 13.89
C ILE A 370 8.74 -3.35 14.69
N ASP A 371 9.65 -3.80 15.56
CA ASP A 371 9.53 -5.07 16.30
C ASP A 371 8.76 -4.92 17.63
N LEU A 372 8.58 -3.69 18.13
CA LEU A 372 7.85 -3.44 19.37
C LEU A 372 6.36 -3.77 19.20
N LYS A 373 5.94 -4.89 19.81
CA LYS A 373 4.53 -5.11 20.13
C LYS A 373 4.12 -4.06 21.17
N LYS A 374 3.23 -3.16 20.82
CA LYS A 374 2.62 -2.26 21.81
C LYS A 374 1.65 -3.07 22.67
N GLU A 375 2.14 -3.59 23.80
CA GLU A 375 1.27 -4.04 24.90
C GLU A 375 0.68 -2.78 25.55
N ARG A 376 -0.58 -2.49 25.23
CA ARG A 376 -1.32 -1.40 25.87
C ARG A 376 -2.36 -1.98 26.83
N ASN A 377 -2.44 -1.36 28.00
CA ASN A 377 -3.49 -1.68 28.95
C ASN A 377 -4.84 -1.25 28.36
N PHE A 378 -5.81 -2.18 28.30
CA PHE A 378 -7.16 -1.95 27.82
C PHE A 378 -7.85 -0.75 28.48
N PHE A 379 -7.52 -0.46 29.74
CA PHE A 379 -8.11 0.67 30.48
C PHE A 379 -7.43 2.03 30.20
N GLU A 380 -6.25 2.02 29.59
CA GLU A 380 -5.50 3.26 29.29
C GLU A 380 -5.67 3.68 27.83
N THR A 381 -5.80 2.72 26.92
CA THR A 381 -5.99 2.97 25.50
C THR A 381 -6.69 1.77 24.86
N ARG A 382 -7.44 2.02 23.77
CA ARG A 382 -8.08 0.97 23.00
C ARG A 382 -7.04 -0.06 22.51
N VAL A 383 -7.35 -1.34 22.67
CA VAL A 383 -6.55 -2.43 22.10
C VAL A 383 -6.76 -2.43 20.58
N ILE A 384 -5.72 -2.16 19.82
CA ILE A 384 -5.73 -2.14 18.36
C ILE A 384 -5.19 -3.43 17.74
N GLU A 385 -4.56 -4.30 18.56
CA GLU A 385 -4.06 -5.60 18.14
C GLU A 385 -4.93 -6.71 18.72
N TYR A 386 -5.50 -7.52 17.82
CA TYR A 386 -6.22 -8.73 18.19
C TYR A 386 -5.32 -9.94 17.98
N GLN A 387 -5.17 -10.78 19.02
CA GLN A 387 -4.48 -12.05 18.86
C GLN A 387 -5.36 -13.00 18.03
N THR A 388 -4.96 -13.25 16.81
CA THR A 388 -5.59 -14.27 15.94
C THR A 388 -4.98 -15.66 16.15
N GLY A 389 -3.98 -15.78 17.03
CA GLY A 389 -3.29 -17.02 17.33
C GLY A 389 -4.17 -18.00 18.09
N GLY A 390 -4.47 -19.13 17.49
CA GLY A 390 -5.09 -20.30 18.14
C GLY A 390 -6.52 -20.64 17.73
N ALA A 391 -7.23 -19.78 16.99
CA ALA A 391 -8.61 -20.07 16.59
C ALA A 391 -8.74 -20.97 15.36
N LEU A 392 -7.70 -21.14 14.56
CA LEU A 392 -7.72 -21.91 13.32
C LEU A 392 -6.43 -22.72 13.17
N SER A 393 -6.32 -23.88 13.84
CA SER A 393 -5.40 -24.93 13.42
C SER A 393 -6.05 -25.70 12.28
N TRP A 394 -5.47 -25.63 11.11
CA TRP A 394 -5.85 -26.42 9.95
C TRP A 394 -4.85 -27.57 9.82
N ASP A 395 -5.08 -28.67 10.53
CA ASP A 395 -4.39 -29.95 10.30
C ASP A 395 -4.97 -30.66 9.07
#